data_0722e0ee56712b6c9e1da443483e9293
#
_entry.id   0722e0ee56712b6c9e1da443483e9293
#
_cell.length_a   1.000
_cell.length_b   1.000
_cell.length_c   1.000
_cell.angle_alpha   90.00
_cell.angle_beta   90.00
_cell.angle_gamma   90.00
#
_symmetry.space_group_name_H-M   'P 1'
#
loop_
_entity.id
_entity.type
_entity.pdbx_description
1 polymer ?
#
loop_
_entity_poly.entity_id
_entity_poly.type
_entity_poly.pdbx_seq_one_letter_code
_entity_poly.pdbx_strand_id
1 'polypeptide(L)'
;IDLSMIVSKYIGETEKNLANVFDQAENRNWILFFDEADALFGKRTSTNTSNDRHSNQEIAYLLQRIEDFPGTVVLATNLKSNIDEAFSRRFQSIIYFPMPDQDLREELWRRMLPSSWLPADADKMIRMAATYELSGGSISNVIRRCALRLLKQDTPRLDSDILSMAIRRELNKEGRW
;
A
#
# COMPACT_ATOMS: atom_id res chain seq x y z
N ILE A 1 -2.28 -5.82 10.12
CA ILE A 1 -2.11 -5.10 11.40
C ILE A 1 -1.62 -3.71 11.07
N ASP A 2 -2.32 -2.69 11.49
CA ASP A 2 -1.90 -1.31 11.37
C ASP A 2 -1.03 -0.97 12.59
N LEU A 3 0.24 -0.69 12.35
CA LEU A 3 1.20 -0.37 13.42
C LEU A 3 0.86 0.92 14.14
N SER A 4 0.23 1.87 13.48
CA SER A 4 -0.21 3.13 14.10
C SER A 4 -1.25 2.89 15.20
N MET A 5 -2.01 1.81 15.12
CA MET A 5 -3.02 1.42 16.11
C MET A 5 -2.43 0.65 17.30
N ILE A 6 -1.24 0.08 17.14
CA ILE A 6 -0.57 -0.69 18.18
C ILE A 6 0.30 0.20 19.06
N VAL A 7 0.91 1.23 18.46
CA VAL A 7 1.74 2.20 19.18
C VAL A 7 0.85 3.01 20.12
N SER A 8 0.89 2.64 21.39
CA SER A 8 0.12 3.31 22.45
C SER A 8 0.87 4.52 23.01
N LYS A 9 0.13 5.50 23.52
CA LYS A 9 0.71 6.61 24.31
C LYS A 9 1.22 6.17 25.70
N TYR A 10 0.93 4.93 26.10
CA TYR A 10 1.29 4.42 27.42
C TYR A 10 2.48 3.48 27.35
N ILE A 11 3.49 3.74 28.18
CA ILE A 11 4.74 2.99 28.25
C ILE A 11 4.47 1.50 28.60
N GLY A 12 5.04 0.58 27.82
CA GLY A 12 4.92 -0.87 28.04
C GLY A 12 3.64 -1.53 27.52
N GLU A 13 2.61 -0.76 27.13
CA GLU A 13 1.38 -1.30 26.55
C GLU A 13 1.58 -1.77 25.12
N THR A 14 2.35 -1.02 24.34
CA THR A 14 2.76 -1.38 22.98
C THR A 14 3.48 -2.73 22.94
N GLU A 15 4.47 -2.93 23.80
CA GLU A 15 5.25 -4.18 23.87
C GLU A 15 4.34 -5.37 24.22
N LYS A 16 3.41 -5.20 25.18
CA LYS A 16 2.45 -6.23 25.57
C LYS A 16 1.48 -6.58 24.45
N ASN A 17 0.97 -5.58 23.72
CA ASN A 17 0.07 -5.78 22.59
C ASN A 17 0.77 -6.52 21.46
N LEU A 18 2.00 -6.12 21.14
CA LEU A 18 2.84 -6.81 20.15
C LEU A 18 3.12 -8.25 20.56
N ALA A 19 3.54 -8.51 21.81
CA ALA A 19 3.76 -9.86 22.30
C ALA A 19 2.54 -10.76 22.08
N ASN A 20 1.36 -10.30 22.47
CA ASN A 20 0.12 -11.04 22.28
C ASN A 20 -0.18 -11.37 20.80
N VAL A 21 0.10 -10.43 19.89
CA VAL A 21 -0.08 -10.65 18.44
C VAL A 21 0.86 -11.74 17.93
N PHE A 22 2.14 -11.67 18.27
CA PHE A 22 3.14 -12.65 17.84
C PHE A 22 2.84 -14.04 18.43
N ASP A 23 2.50 -14.12 19.71
CA ASP A 23 2.18 -15.40 20.39
C ASP A 23 0.92 -16.06 19.79
N GLN A 24 -0.10 -15.28 19.45
CA GLN A 24 -1.28 -15.80 18.75
C GLN A 24 -0.96 -16.27 17.33
N ALA A 25 -0.12 -15.55 16.61
CA ALA A 25 0.27 -15.87 15.25
C ALA A 25 1.12 -17.16 15.20
N GLU A 26 2.05 -17.33 16.13
CA GLU A 26 2.87 -18.51 16.25
C GLU A 26 2.02 -19.78 16.52
N ASN A 27 1.11 -19.71 17.50
CA ASN A 27 0.21 -20.81 17.84
C ASN A 27 -0.75 -21.23 16.71
N ARG A 28 -0.97 -20.36 15.72
CA ARG A 28 -1.95 -20.58 14.63
C ARG A 28 -1.32 -20.67 13.25
N ASN A 29 0.01 -20.61 13.15
CA ASN A 29 0.76 -20.55 11.87
C ASN A 29 0.28 -19.44 10.95
N TRP A 30 0.03 -18.26 11.50
CA TRP A 30 -0.40 -17.11 10.71
C TRP A 30 0.77 -16.41 10.03
N ILE A 31 0.46 -15.75 8.90
CA ILE A 31 1.34 -14.74 8.31
C ILE A 31 1.00 -13.40 8.96
N LEU A 32 2.01 -12.72 9.50
CA LEU A 32 1.86 -11.38 10.04
C LEU A 32 2.08 -10.36 8.92
N PHE A 33 1.10 -9.50 8.68
CA PHE A 33 1.22 -8.38 7.75
C PHE A 33 1.09 -7.07 8.54
N PHE A 34 2.16 -6.28 8.54
CA PHE A 34 2.19 -4.95 9.14
C PHE A 34 2.15 -3.91 8.03
N ASP A 35 1.09 -3.12 8.01
CA ASP A 35 0.94 -2.00 7.10
C ASP A 35 1.38 -0.69 7.77
N GLU A 36 1.70 0.31 6.96
CA GLU A 36 2.17 1.61 7.43
C GLU A 36 3.39 1.51 8.36
N ALA A 37 4.33 0.63 8.01
CA ALA A 37 5.54 0.42 8.80
C ALA A 37 6.49 1.64 8.83
N ASP A 38 6.07 2.76 8.27
CA ASP A 38 6.77 4.06 8.28
C ASP A 38 7.09 4.52 9.71
N ALA A 39 6.19 4.22 10.65
CA ALA A 39 6.38 4.53 12.07
C ALA A 39 7.64 3.86 12.64
N LEU A 40 8.06 2.71 12.09
CA LEU A 40 9.26 1.99 12.50
C LEU A 40 10.53 2.58 11.89
N PHE A 41 10.39 3.24 10.73
CA PHE A 41 11.51 3.75 9.96
C PHE A 41 11.71 5.25 10.14
N GLY A 42 10.91 5.90 11.00
CA GLY A 42 11.07 7.31 11.33
C GLY A 42 12.52 7.58 11.70
N LYS A 43 13.09 8.69 11.20
CA LYS A 43 14.47 9.10 11.52
C LYS A 43 14.67 8.91 13.01
N ARG A 44 15.69 8.14 13.39
CA ARG A 44 16.24 8.16 14.74
C ARG A 44 16.58 9.62 15.03
N THR A 45 15.62 10.36 15.57
CA THR A 45 15.86 11.71 16.03
C THR A 45 16.94 11.61 17.10
N SER A 46 17.95 12.46 16.98
CA SER A 46 18.96 12.61 18.03
C SER A 46 18.23 12.69 19.36
N THR A 47 18.54 11.77 20.28
CA THR A 47 17.86 11.49 21.54
C THR A 47 17.85 12.70 22.47
N ASN A 48 16.99 13.69 22.22
CA ASN A 48 16.90 14.89 23.02
C ASN A 48 15.74 14.88 24.03
N THR A 49 14.80 13.92 23.88
CA THR A 49 13.66 13.79 24.80
C THR A 49 13.49 12.37 25.32
N SER A 50 12.84 12.23 26.47
CA SER A 50 12.50 10.92 27.06
C SER A 50 11.57 10.11 26.13
N ASN A 51 10.70 10.78 25.37
CA ASN A 51 9.78 10.15 24.43
C ASN A 51 10.54 9.48 23.26
N ASP A 52 11.65 10.09 22.79
CA ASP A 52 12.46 9.52 21.71
C ASP A 52 13.15 8.20 22.13
N ARG A 53 13.53 8.10 23.40
CA ARG A 53 14.13 6.88 23.95
C ARG A 53 13.13 5.73 24.02
N HIS A 54 11.90 6.00 24.41
CA HIS A 54 10.83 4.99 24.48
C HIS A 54 10.43 4.50 23.10
N SER A 55 10.23 5.38 22.12
CA SER A 55 9.99 4.99 20.73
C SER A 55 11.09 4.10 20.17
N ASN A 56 12.35 4.42 20.43
CA ASN A 56 13.48 3.60 19.99
C ASN A 56 13.50 2.21 20.65
N GLN A 57 13.07 2.09 21.92
CA GLN A 57 12.94 0.80 22.60
C GLN A 57 11.83 -0.06 22.02
N GLU A 58 10.66 0.51 21.77
CA GLU A 58 9.52 -0.19 21.16
C GLU A 58 9.86 -0.71 19.76
N ILE A 59 10.55 0.10 18.96
CA ILE A 59 11.05 -0.31 17.64
C ILE A 59 12.06 -1.45 17.77
N ALA A 60 13.00 -1.35 18.69
CA ALA A 60 14.00 -2.41 18.91
C ALA A 60 13.34 -3.72 19.37
N TYR A 61 12.35 -3.66 20.24
CA TYR A 61 11.57 -4.80 20.68
C TYR A 61 10.82 -5.46 19.50
N LEU A 62 10.10 -4.65 18.69
CA LEU A 62 9.39 -5.19 17.53
C LEU A 62 10.33 -5.88 16.54
N LEU A 63 11.49 -5.28 16.26
CA LEU A 63 12.47 -5.87 15.35
C LEU A 63 13.00 -7.20 15.88
N GLN A 64 13.28 -7.28 17.18
CA GLN A 64 13.68 -8.53 17.80
C GLN A 64 12.58 -9.59 17.68
N ARG A 65 11.31 -9.23 17.93
CA ARG A 65 10.18 -10.17 17.78
C ARG A 65 9.99 -10.64 16.34
N ILE A 66 10.26 -9.78 15.36
CA ILE A 66 10.23 -10.15 13.93
C ILE A 66 11.34 -11.17 13.61
N GLU A 67 12.54 -10.97 14.14
CA GLU A 67 13.68 -11.88 13.93
C GLU A 67 13.45 -13.25 14.58
N ASP A 68 12.87 -13.26 15.76
CA ASP A 68 12.63 -14.48 16.56
C ASP A 68 11.38 -15.25 16.09
N PHE A 69 10.50 -14.63 15.29
CA PHE A 69 9.25 -15.25 14.86
C PHE A 69 9.51 -16.36 13.82
N PRO A 70 9.05 -17.59 14.08
CA PRO A 70 9.32 -18.73 13.18
C PRO A 70 8.49 -18.72 11.89
N GLY A 71 7.50 -17.83 11.80
CA GLY A 71 6.59 -17.70 10.64
C GLY A 71 7.04 -16.62 9.66
N THR A 72 6.12 -16.25 8.77
CA THR A 72 6.34 -15.19 7.78
C THR A 72 5.84 -13.85 8.30
N VAL A 73 6.69 -12.83 8.24
CA VAL A 73 6.33 -11.44 8.52
C VAL A 73 6.52 -10.61 7.25
N VAL A 74 5.52 -9.84 6.91
CA VAL A 74 5.52 -8.91 5.78
C VAL A 74 5.32 -7.49 6.32
N LEU A 75 6.23 -6.58 5.99
CA LEU A 75 6.12 -5.16 6.31
C LEU A 75 5.85 -4.37 5.02
N ALA A 76 4.85 -3.50 5.04
CA ALA A 76 4.59 -2.59 3.94
C ALA A 76 4.85 -1.14 4.37
N THR A 77 5.53 -0.36 3.51
CA THR A 77 5.83 1.05 3.77
C THR A 77 5.81 1.87 2.50
N ASN A 78 5.41 3.12 2.60
CA ASN A 78 5.47 4.12 1.54
C ASN A 78 6.80 4.91 1.55
N LEU A 79 7.62 4.77 2.58
CA LEU A 79 8.83 5.56 2.81
C LEU A 79 10.13 4.75 2.59
N LYS A 80 10.46 4.51 1.30
CA LYS A 80 11.72 3.82 0.94
C LYS A 80 12.97 4.52 1.51
N SER A 81 12.97 5.85 1.57
CA SER A 81 14.13 6.65 2.01
C SER A 81 14.48 6.48 3.49
N ASN A 82 13.58 5.93 4.29
CA ASN A 82 13.74 5.78 5.73
C ASN A 82 14.23 4.40 6.14
N ILE A 83 14.28 3.44 5.22
CA ILE A 83 14.84 2.11 5.48
C ILE A 83 16.37 2.25 5.51
N ASP A 84 16.95 2.35 6.69
CA ASP A 84 18.39 2.39 6.84
C ASP A 84 19.02 1.00 6.58
N GLU A 85 20.36 0.98 6.43
CA GLU A 85 21.10 -0.25 6.16
C GLU A 85 20.98 -1.28 7.30
N ALA A 86 20.82 -0.83 8.53
CA ALA A 86 20.67 -1.70 9.70
C ALA A 86 19.32 -2.44 9.69
N PHE A 87 18.27 -1.81 9.13
CA PHE A 87 16.98 -2.45 8.91
C PHE A 87 17.03 -3.41 7.72
N SER A 88 17.60 -2.98 6.60
CA SER A 88 17.59 -3.78 5.36
C SER A 88 18.30 -5.13 5.53
N ARG A 89 19.33 -5.19 6.38
CA ARG A 89 20.07 -6.44 6.69
C ARG A 89 19.24 -7.48 7.45
N ARG A 90 18.12 -7.08 8.07
CA ARG A 90 17.26 -7.97 8.86
C ARG A 90 16.16 -8.63 8.03
N PHE A 91 15.92 -8.13 6.81
CA PHE A 91 14.91 -8.69 5.92
C PHE A 91 15.53 -9.68 4.94
N GLN A 92 14.89 -10.82 4.79
CA GLN A 92 15.29 -11.84 3.81
C GLN A 92 15.07 -11.36 2.36
N SER A 93 14.08 -10.50 2.15
CA SER A 93 13.76 -9.96 0.85
C SER A 93 13.12 -8.58 0.96
N ILE A 94 13.47 -7.69 0.05
CA ILE A 94 12.85 -6.37 -0.09
C ILE A 94 12.28 -6.28 -1.51
N ILE A 95 10.96 -6.12 -1.60
CA ILE A 95 10.25 -6.00 -2.87
C ILE A 95 9.86 -4.55 -3.07
N TYR A 96 10.33 -3.97 -4.17
CA TYR A 96 10.00 -2.60 -4.53
C TYR A 96 8.90 -2.57 -5.59
N PHE A 97 7.87 -1.78 -5.35
CA PHE A 97 6.78 -1.51 -6.28
C PHE A 97 6.96 -0.10 -6.88
N PRO A 98 7.62 0.04 -8.04
CA PRO A 98 7.76 1.35 -8.69
C PRO A 98 6.42 1.82 -9.26
N MET A 99 6.35 3.11 -9.59
CA MET A 99 5.27 3.58 -10.47
C MET A 99 5.32 2.80 -11.78
N PRO A 100 4.18 2.29 -12.25
CA PRO A 100 4.15 1.50 -13.47
C PRO A 100 4.52 2.37 -14.69
N ASP A 101 5.33 1.83 -15.61
CA ASP A 101 5.54 2.40 -16.93
C ASP A 101 4.28 2.28 -17.81
N GLN A 102 4.34 2.80 -19.03
CA GLN A 102 3.16 2.81 -19.90
C GLN A 102 2.69 1.39 -20.27
N ASP A 103 3.61 0.46 -20.53
CA ASP A 103 3.28 -0.90 -20.93
C ASP A 103 2.63 -1.66 -19.76
N LEU A 104 3.18 -1.50 -18.56
CA LEU A 104 2.60 -2.09 -17.36
C LEU A 104 1.24 -1.46 -17.02
N ARG A 105 1.05 -0.16 -17.24
CA ARG A 105 -0.28 0.47 -17.08
C ARG A 105 -1.28 -0.08 -18.08
N GLU A 106 -0.88 -0.31 -19.35
CA GLU A 106 -1.75 -0.92 -20.36
C GLU A 106 -2.19 -2.32 -19.91
N GLU A 107 -1.26 -3.12 -19.38
CA GLU A 107 -1.57 -4.44 -18.81
C GLU A 107 -2.51 -4.34 -17.60
N LEU A 108 -2.28 -3.42 -16.69
CA LEU A 108 -3.15 -3.18 -15.54
C LEU A 108 -4.57 -2.82 -15.99
N TRP A 109 -4.73 -1.92 -16.96
CA TRP A 109 -6.04 -1.58 -17.50
C TRP A 109 -6.74 -2.80 -18.10
N ARG A 110 -6.03 -3.62 -18.88
CA ARG A 110 -6.59 -4.85 -19.49
C ARG A 110 -7.07 -5.85 -18.44
N ARG A 111 -6.29 -6.03 -17.38
CA ARG A 111 -6.61 -6.99 -16.31
C ARG A 111 -7.74 -6.51 -15.40
N MET A 112 -7.81 -5.22 -15.14
CA MET A 112 -8.71 -4.68 -14.13
C MET A 112 -10.07 -4.24 -14.69
N LEU A 113 -10.17 -3.91 -15.98
CA LEU A 113 -11.45 -3.56 -16.62
C LEU A 113 -12.27 -4.81 -16.85
N PRO A 114 -13.55 -4.86 -16.43
CA PRO A 114 -14.45 -5.96 -16.75
C PRO A 114 -14.66 -6.07 -18.26
N SER A 115 -14.48 -7.27 -18.81
CA SER A 115 -14.64 -7.52 -20.25
C SER A 115 -16.04 -7.17 -20.77
N SER A 116 -17.06 -7.31 -19.92
CA SER A 116 -18.45 -6.96 -20.25
C SER A 116 -18.70 -5.46 -20.51
N TRP A 117 -17.79 -4.61 -20.05
CA TRP A 117 -17.89 -3.16 -20.28
C TRP A 117 -17.19 -2.69 -21.55
N LEU A 118 -16.32 -3.53 -22.10
CA LEU A 118 -15.41 -3.13 -23.15
C LEU A 118 -16.14 -3.08 -24.53
N PRO A 119 -15.97 -1.97 -25.28
CA PRO A 119 -16.43 -1.88 -26.67
C PRO A 119 -15.50 -2.67 -27.60
N ALA A 120 -15.89 -2.83 -28.87
CA ALA A 120 -15.10 -3.55 -29.86
C ALA A 120 -13.71 -2.91 -30.13
N ASP A 121 -13.58 -1.60 -29.94
CA ASP A 121 -12.35 -0.81 -30.09
C ASP A 121 -11.64 -0.52 -28.76
N ALA A 122 -11.86 -1.36 -27.77
CA ALA A 122 -11.30 -1.21 -26.41
C ALA A 122 -9.78 -0.99 -26.38
N ASP A 123 -9.04 -1.60 -27.30
CA ASP A 123 -7.58 -1.48 -27.37
C ASP A 123 -7.11 -0.04 -27.54
N LYS A 124 -7.78 0.75 -28.37
CA LYS A 124 -7.46 2.15 -28.57
C LYS A 124 -7.71 2.96 -27.30
N MET A 125 -8.83 2.70 -26.64
CA MET A 125 -9.21 3.36 -25.39
C MET A 125 -8.24 3.02 -24.26
N ILE A 126 -7.82 1.76 -24.13
CA ILE A 126 -6.87 1.30 -23.12
C ILE A 126 -5.49 1.92 -23.34
N ARG A 127 -4.99 1.95 -24.57
CA ARG A 127 -3.71 2.60 -24.89
C ARG A 127 -3.74 4.09 -24.58
N MET A 128 -4.81 4.78 -24.90
CA MET A 128 -5.00 6.18 -24.52
C MET A 128 -4.99 6.34 -22.99
N ALA A 129 -5.70 5.50 -22.25
CA ALA A 129 -5.71 5.56 -20.79
C ALA A 129 -4.32 5.28 -20.17
N ALA A 130 -3.52 4.41 -20.80
CA ALA A 130 -2.18 4.07 -20.35
C ALA A 130 -1.16 5.22 -20.50
N THR A 131 -1.43 6.24 -21.33
CA THR A 131 -0.56 7.43 -21.43
C THR A 131 -0.57 8.27 -20.16
N TYR A 132 -1.62 8.20 -19.36
CA TYR A 132 -1.69 8.92 -18.09
C TYR A 132 -0.90 8.20 -17.01
N GLU A 133 0.00 8.89 -16.34
CA GLU A 133 0.82 8.35 -15.26
C GLU A 133 -0.02 8.12 -14.00
N LEU A 134 -0.63 6.96 -13.89
CA LEU A 134 -1.44 6.54 -12.77
C LEU A 134 -0.82 5.33 -12.07
N SER A 135 -0.90 5.32 -10.75
CA SER A 135 -0.59 4.13 -9.95
C SER A 135 -1.66 3.05 -10.14
N GLY A 136 -1.37 1.81 -9.76
CA GLY A 136 -2.38 0.75 -9.75
C GLY A 136 -3.60 1.08 -8.87
N GLY A 137 -3.38 1.76 -7.73
CA GLY A 137 -4.45 2.26 -6.87
C GLY A 137 -5.31 3.32 -7.54
N SER A 138 -4.68 4.28 -8.23
CA SER A 138 -5.38 5.33 -8.99
C SER A 138 -6.19 4.73 -10.15
N ILE A 139 -5.64 3.75 -10.87
CA ILE A 139 -6.37 2.98 -11.90
C ILE A 139 -7.61 2.32 -11.29
N SER A 140 -7.47 1.66 -10.14
CA SER A 140 -8.61 1.05 -9.43
C SER A 140 -9.69 2.06 -9.07
N ASN A 141 -9.31 3.25 -8.61
CA ASN A 141 -10.24 4.33 -8.29
C ASN A 141 -10.99 4.84 -9.53
N VAL A 142 -10.28 4.98 -10.66
CA VAL A 142 -10.90 5.35 -11.94
C VAL A 142 -11.94 4.32 -12.35
N ILE A 143 -11.61 3.02 -12.29
CA ILE A 143 -12.52 1.93 -12.65
C ILE A 143 -13.76 1.94 -11.75
N ARG A 144 -13.59 2.10 -10.43
CA ARG A 144 -14.73 2.22 -9.49
C ARG A 144 -15.64 3.40 -9.83
N ARG A 145 -15.05 4.52 -10.25
CA ARG A 145 -15.82 5.69 -10.70
C ARG A 145 -16.57 5.44 -11.99
N CYS A 146 -15.96 4.75 -12.94
CA CYS A 146 -16.64 4.29 -14.15
C CYS A 146 -17.81 3.37 -13.79
N ALA A 147 -17.63 2.41 -12.90
CA ALA A 147 -18.69 1.52 -12.41
C ALA A 147 -19.90 2.30 -11.90
N LEU A 148 -19.68 3.30 -11.05
CA LEU A 148 -20.77 4.13 -10.52
C LEU A 148 -21.55 4.89 -11.61
N ARG A 149 -20.89 5.23 -12.72
CA ARG A 149 -21.57 5.85 -13.86
C ARG A 149 -22.37 4.85 -14.68
N LEU A 150 -21.78 3.66 -14.91
CA LEU A 150 -22.38 2.60 -15.69
C LEU A 150 -23.61 1.95 -15.00
N LEU A 151 -23.67 1.96 -13.67
CA LEU A 151 -24.84 1.49 -12.90
C LEU A 151 -26.16 2.18 -13.25
N LYS A 152 -26.12 3.34 -13.91
CA LYS A 152 -27.29 4.09 -14.35
C LYS A 152 -27.74 3.73 -15.78
N GLN A 153 -27.04 2.80 -16.43
CA GLN A 153 -27.30 2.36 -17.80
C GLN A 153 -27.88 0.95 -17.80
N ASP A 154 -28.89 0.70 -18.61
CA ASP A 154 -29.48 -0.63 -18.75
C ASP A 154 -28.49 -1.64 -19.34
N THR A 155 -27.60 -1.18 -20.21
CA THR A 155 -26.48 -1.95 -20.75
C THR A 155 -25.18 -1.21 -20.49
N PRO A 156 -24.42 -1.62 -19.44
CA PRO A 156 -23.21 -0.91 -19.05
C PRO A 156 -22.12 -1.07 -20.13
N ARG A 157 -21.85 0.01 -20.86
CA ARG A 157 -20.80 0.07 -21.88
C ARG A 157 -19.88 1.26 -21.60
N LEU A 158 -18.61 0.96 -21.42
CA LEU A 158 -17.61 1.98 -21.18
C LEU A 158 -17.26 2.65 -22.52
N ASP A 159 -17.33 3.96 -22.55
CA ASP A 159 -16.86 4.80 -23.64
C ASP A 159 -15.65 5.65 -23.24
N SER A 160 -15.00 6.24 -24.24
CA SER A 160 -13.81 7.06 -24.04
C SER A 160 -14.09 8.33 -23.23
N ASP A 161 -15.29 8.86 -23.27
CA ASP A 161 -15.64 10.09 -22.54
C ASP A 161 -15.82 9.80 -21.05
N ILE A 162 -16.52 8.72 -20.71
CA ILE A 162 -16.66 8.28 -19.31
C ILE A 162 -15.29 8.00 -18.71
N LEU A 163 -14.43 7.27 -19.43
CA LEU A 163 -13.09 6.92 -18.96
C LEU A 163 -12.20 8.16 -18.79
N SER A 164 -12.14 9.03 -19.81
CA SER A 164 -11.35 10.27 -19.78
C SER A 164 -11.79 11.19 -18.64
N MET A 165 -13.11 11.32 -18.43
CA MET A 165 -13.63 12.15 -17.35
C MET A 165 -13.29 11.58 -15.96
N ALA A 166 -13.29 10.25 -15.81
CA ALA A 166 -12.91 9.59 -14.57
C ALA A 166 -11.41 9.75 -14.30
N ILE A 167 -10.55 9.61 -15.33
CA ILE A 167 -9.09 9.83 -15.25
C ILE A 167 -8.79 11.28 -14.82
N ARG A 168 -9.37 12.26 -15.51
CA ARG A 168 -9.17 13.68 -15.16
C ARG A 168 -9.50 13.99 -13.71
N ARG A 169 -10.60 13.42 -13.20
CA ARG A 169 -10.99 13.61 -11.79
C ARG A 169 -9.99 12.99 -10.80
N GLU A 170 -9.40 11.85 -11.15
CA GLU A 170 -8.38 11.24 -10.28
C GLU A 170 -7.09 12.06 -10.29
N LEU A 171 -6.64 12.53 -11.46
CA LEU A 171 -5.47 13.41 -11.58
C LEU A 171 -5.69 14.74 -10.82
N ASN A 172 -6.89 15.33 -10.90
CA ASN A 172 -7.22 16.55 -10.14
C ASN A 172 -7.15 16.31 -8.62
N LYS A 173 -7.62 15.16 -8.14
CA LYS A 173 -7.52 14.77 -6.73
C LYS A 173 -6.05 14.67 -6.27
N GLU A 174 -5.17 14.23 -7.17
CA GLU A 174 -3.72 14.13 -6.91
C GLU A 174 -2.98 15.46 -7.12
N GLY A 175 -3.67 16.53 -7.49
CA GLY A 175 -3.06 17.84 -7.80
C GLY A 175 -2.22 17.86 -9.07
N ARG A 176 -2.47 16.95 -10.01
CA ARG A 176 -1.65 16.71 -11.21
C ARG A 176 -2.32 17.17 -12.52
N TRP A 177 -3.43 17.89 -12.43
CA TRP A 177 -4.18 18.40 -13.59
C TRP A 177 -4.49 19.89 -13.44
#